data_b82943f094ac0cb258087c7cb744f2f5
#
_entry.id   b82943f094ac0cb258087c7cb744f2f5
#
_cell.length_a   1.000
_cell.length_b   1.000
_cell.length_c   1.000
_cell.angle_alpha   90.00
_cell.angle_beta   90.00
_cell.angle_gamma   90.00
#
_symmetry.space_group_name_H-M   'P 1'
#
loop_
_entity.id
_entity.type
_entity.pdbx_description
1 polymer ?
#
loop_
_entity_poly.entity_id
_entity_poly.type
_entity_poly.pdbx_seq_one_letter_code
_entity_poly.pdbx_strand_id
1 'polypeptide(L)'
;ALAVIARKADGSVRDALSLLEQCINAGDELITRELVLEYTGGAGDDFYLQLTDAIRTGDAGTALSDIDAMVRMGKDAKQLLADWLLHYRNLMICKYVQDPSELVNASSENTARIATQAKALSDEAINYGIRLLSDTVNKAKFSTMPRILLETSVIKLIVGEGTEVKAEPARINSNISIS
;
A
#
# COMPACT_ATOMS: atom_id res chain seq x y z
N ALA A 1 2.32 -17.66 15.79
CA ALA A 1 2.32 -18.30 14.46
C ALA A 1 0.90 -18.56 13.93
N LEU A 2 0.14 -19.53 14.47
CA LEU A 2 -1.16 -19.96 13.91
C LEU A 2 -2.18 -18.84 13.72
N ALA A 3 -2.29 -17.89 14.65
CA ALA A 3 -3.20 -16.75 14.50
C ALA A 3 -2.81 -15.80 13.36
N VAL A 4 -1.54 -15.72 12.99
CA VAL A 4 -1.06 -14.95 11.84
C VAL A 4 -1.39 -15.68 10.54
N ILE A 5 -1.12 -16.98 10.49
CA ILE A 5 -1.47 -17.84 9.33
C ILE A 5 -2.97 -17.77 9.06
N ALA A 6 -3.81 -17.94 10.07
CA ALA A 6 -5.26 -17.90 9.94
C ALA A 6 -5.77 -16.55 9.39
N ARG A 7 -5.19 -15.43 9.85
CA ARG A 7 -5.52 -14.09 9.34
C ARG A 7 -5.09 -13.88 7.89
N LYS A 8 -3.88 -14.35 7.53
CA LYS A 8 -3.35 -14.21 6.17
C LYS A 8 -4.05 -15.11 5.16
N ALA A 9 -4.58 -16.23 5.61
CA ALA A 9 -5.35 -17.17 4.79
C ALA A 9 -6.79 -16.74 4.52
N ASP A 10 -7.27 -15.66 5.15
CA ASP A 10 -8.60 -15.05 4.95
C ASP A 10 -9.75 -16.08 4.90
N GLY A 11 -9.72 -17.06 5.80
CA GLY A 11 -10.70 -18.15 5.88
C GLY A 11 -10.46 -19.33 4.95
N SER A 12 -9.44 -19.30 4.10
CA SER A 12 -9.08 -20.41 3.22
C SER A 12 -8.17 -21.41 3.95
N VAL A 13 -8.68 -22.59 4.22
CA VAL A 13 -7.89 -23.69 4.83
C VAL A 13 -6.72 -24.10 3.93
N ARG A 14 -6.92 -24.11 2.62
CA ARG A 14 -5.88 -24.45 1.64
C ARG A 14 -4.72 -23.48 1.69
N ASP A 15 -5.00 -22.17 1.75
CA ASP A 15 -3.97 -21.14 1.80
C ASP A 15 -3.25 -21.17 3.15
N ALA A 16 -3.99 -21.43 4.25
CA ALA A 16 -3.39 -21.63 5.57
C ALA A 16 -2.39 -22.80 5.59
N LEU A 17 -2.76 -23.93 4.98
CA LEU A 17 -1.87 -25.10 4.89
C LEU A 17 -0.65 -24.82 4.02
N SER A 18 -0.82 -24.14 2.88
CA SER A 18 0.29 -23.77 1.99
C SER A 18 1.28 -22.82 2.69
N LEU A 19 0.78 -21.85 3.46
CA LEU A 19 1.64 -20.98 4.28
C LEU A 19 2.37 -21.74 5.38
N LEU A 20 1.68 -22.68 6.03
CA LEU A 20 2.28 -23.54 7.05
C LEU A 20 3.39 -24.40 6.47
N GLU A 21 3.16 -25.03 5.30
CA GLU A 21 4.17 -25.83 4.59
C GLU A 21 5.40 -24.99 4.21
N GLN A 22 5.21 -23.75 3.77
CA GLN A 22 6.34 -22.84 3.50
C GLN A 22 7.17 -22.58 4.77
N CYS A 23 6.51 -22.33 5.90
CA CYS A 23 7.19 -22.11 7.17
C CYS A 23 7.94 -23.37 7.67
N ILE A 24 7.36 -24.56 7.47
CA ILE A 24 7.99 -25.84 7.82
C ILE A 24 9.24 -26.09 6.96
N ASN A 25 9.15 -25.83 5.66
CA ASN A 25 10.24 -26.03 4.71
C ASN A 25 11.41 -25.03 4.89
N ALA A 26 11.20 -23.95 5.66
CA ALA A 26 12.24 -23.03 6.06
C ALA A 26 13.31 -23.66 6.98
N GLY A 27 13.02 -24.80 7.58
CA GLY A 27 13.96 -25.61 8.31
C GLY A 27 14.16 -25.24 9.79
N ASP A 28 13.36 -24.31 10.32
CA ASP A 28 13.40 -23.96 11.74
C ASP A 28 12.60 -24.98 12.57
N GLU A 29 13.17 -25.41 13.71
CA GLU A 29 12.51 -26.35 14.62
C GLU A 29 11.20 -25.81 15.22
N LEU A 30 11.03 -24.48 15.25
CA LEU A 30 9.86 -23.82 15.83
C LEU A 30 9.30 -22.75 14.87
N ILE A 31 8.05 -22.91 14.49
CA ILE A 31 7.35 -21.89 13.70
C ILE A 31 6.91 -20.75 14.61
N THR A 32 7.72 -19.69 14.67
CA THR A 32 7.44 -18.50 15.46
C THR A 32 6.50 -17.56 14.72
N ARG A 33 5.99 -16.54 15.41
CA ARG A 33 5.21 -15.46 14.78
C ARG A 33 6.07 -14.68 13.77
N GLU A 34 7.30 -14.41 14.16
CA GLU A 34 8.29 -13.68 13.36
C GLU A 34 8.58 -14.41 12.04
N LEU A 35 8.84 -15.72 12.11
CA LEU A 35 9.07 -16.55 10.92
C LEU A 35 7.87 -16.48 9.94
N VAL A 36 6.64 -16.62 10.46
CA VAL A 36 5.44 -16.52 9.62
C VAL A 36 5.33 -15.13 8.97
N LEU A 37 5.61 -14.06 9.71
CA LEU A 37 5.56 -12.70 9.19
C LEU A 37 6.64 -12.44 8.14
N GLU A 38 7.83 -12.98 8.31
CA GLU A 38 8.92 -12.92 7.34
C GLU A 38 8.52 -13.57 6.01
N TYR A 39 7.95 -14.79 6.06
CA TYR A 39 7.52 -15.51 4.86
C TYR A 39 6.24 -14.96 4.22
N THR A 40 5.36 -14.34 5.00
CA THR A 40 4.06 -13.85 4.50
C THR A 40 4.00 -12.35 4.28
N GLY A 41 4.88 -11.58 4.88
CA GLY A 41 4.87 -10.12 4.90
C GLY A 41 6.00 -9.48 4.09
N GLY A 42 7.19 -10.08 4.06
CA GLY A 42 8.41 -9.41 3.61
C GLY A 42 8.31 -8.73 2.24
N ALA A 43 7.88 -9.46 1.22
CA ALA A 43 7.79 -8.90 -0.14
C ALA A 43 6.66 -7.87 -0.31
N GLY A 44 5.57 -8.02 0.45
CA GLY A 44 4.46 -7.06 0.41
C GLY A 44 4.78 -5.77 1.15
N ASP A 45 5.40 -5.88 2.32
CA ASP A 45 5.78 -4.71 3.13
C ASP A 45 6.83 -3.87 2.41
N ASP A 46 7.83 -4.48 1.77
CA ASP A 46 8.86 -3.80 0.98
C ASP A 46 8.26 -2.98 -0.15
N PHE A 47 7.30 -3.54 -0.87
CA PHE A 47 6.61 -2.83 -1.94
C PHE A 47 5.92 -1.56 -1.44
N TYR A 48 5.16 -1.63 -0.32
CA TYR A 48 4.45 -0.46 0.20
C TYR A 48 5.38 0.58 0.82
N LEU A 49 6.50 0.15 1.41
CA LEU A 49 7.56 1.05 1.86
C LEU A 49 8.16 1.83 0.67
N GLN A 50 8.54 1.14 -0.41
CA GLN A 50 9.10 1.75 -1.61
C GLN A 50 8.09 2.68 -2.30
N LEU A 51 6.85 2.21 -2.48
CA LEU A 51 5.77 3.00 -3.08
C LEU A 51 5.51 4.30 -2.30
N THR A 52 5.46 4.22 -0.96
CA THR A 52 5.24 5.40 -0.11
C THR A 52 6.44 6.35 -0.15
N ASP A 53 7.66 5.86 -0.23
CA ASP A 53 8.85 6.71 -0.38
C ASP A 53 8.90 7.40 -1.75
N ALA A 54 8.56 6.70 -2.83
CA ALA A 54 8.45 7.30 -4.16
C ALA A 54 7.40 8.43 -4.18
N ILE A 55 6.25 8.20 -3.54
CA ILE A 55 5.21 9.23 -3.40
C ILE A 55 5.69 10.43 -2.58
N ARG A 56 6.33 10.19 -1.44
CA ARG A 56 6.88 11.23 -0.57
C ARG A 56 7.90 12.10 -1.28
N THR A 57 8.70 11.53 -2.18
CA THR A 57 9.70 12.25 -2.99
C THR A 57 9.13 12.84 -4.28
N GLY A 58 7.85 12.60 -4.60
CA GLY A 58 7.20 13.09 -5.81
C GLY A 58 7.57 12.32 -7.09
N ASP A 59 8.19 11.14 -6.95
CA ASP A 59 8.59 10.29 -8.08
C ASP A 59 7.40 9.43 -8.58
N ALA A 60 6.54 10.07 -9.37
CA ALA A 60 5.39 9.40 -9.98
C ALA A 60 5.81 8.27 -10.94
N GLY A 61 6.96 8.42 -11.62
CA GLY A 61 7.46 7.44 -12.57
C GLY A 61 7.76 6.11 -11.89
N THR A 62 8.57 6.13 -10.84
CA THR A 62 8.90 4.94 -10.04
C THR A 62 7.63 4.35 -9.41
N ALA A 63 6.78 5.16 -8.78
CA ALA A 63 5.58 4.69 -8.12
C ALA A 63 4.62 3.96 -9.08
N LEU A 64 4.39 4.50 -10.28
CA LEU A 64 3.53 3.87 -11.30
C LEU A 64 4.17 2.62 -11.91
N SER A 65 5.50 2.61 -12.09
CA SER A 65 6.24 1.44 -12.57
C SER A 65 6.17 0.26 -11.58
N ASP A 66 6.30 0.54 -10.29
CA ASP A 66 6.19 -0.47 -9.22
C ASP A 66 4.79 -1.10 -9.19
N ILE A 67 3.74 -0.28 -9.34
CA ILE A 67 2.35 -0.75 -9.46
C ILE A 67 2.18 -1.63 -10.71
N ASP A 68 2.70 -1.20 -11.85
CA ASP A 68 2.61 -1.97 -13.10
C ASP A 68 3.29 -3.33 -12.95
N ALA A 69 4.45 -3.39 -12.31
CA ALA A 69 5.15 -4.63 -12.02
C ALA A 69 4.30 -5.59 -11.17
N MET A 70 3.66 -5.09 -10.10
CA MET A 70 2.80 -5.91 -9.24
C MET A 70 1.57 -6.45 -9.99
N VAL A 71 0.94 -5.62 -10.81
CA VAL A 71 -0.22 -6.03 -11.62
C VAL A 71 0.19 -7.05 -12.68
N ARG A 72 1.35 -6.90 -13.33
CA ARG A 72 1.89 -7.89 -14.28
C ARG A 72 2.22 -9.23 -13.62
N MET A 73 2.64 -9.22 -12.36
CA MET A 73 2.82 -10.44 -11.55
C MET A 73 1.51 -11.10 -11.13
N GLY A 74 0.36 -10.57 -11.57
CA GLY A 74 -0.97 -11.13 -11.30
C GLY A 74 -1.59 -10.70 -9.97
N LYS A 75 -1.05 -9.67 -9.30
CA LYS A 75 -1.67 -9.14 -8.08
C LYS A 75 -2.96 -8.40 -8.41
N ASP A 76 -4.00 -8.64 -7.64
CA ASP A 76 -5.29 -7.98 -7.79
C ASP A 76 -5.22 -6.52 -7.35
N ALA A 77 -5.67 -5.60 -8.20
CA ALA A 77 -5.59 -4.15 -7.94
C ALA A 77 -6.47 -3.71 -6.75
N LYS A 78 -7.58 -4.40 -6.46
CA LYS A 78 -8.41 -4.11 -5.29
C LYS A 78 -7.71 -4.53 -4.00
N GLN A 79 -7.03 -5.68 -4.04
CA GLN A 79 -6.23 -6.15 -2.92
C GLN A 79 -5.04 -5.23 -2.68
N LEU A 80 -4.33 -4.78 -3.73
CA LEU A 80 -3.24 -3.81 -3.61
C LEU A 80 -3.72 -2.51 -2.94
N LEU A 81 -4.90 -2.00 -3.29
CA LEU A 81 -5.48 -0.82 -2.63
C LEU A 81 -5.80 -1.06 -1.15
N ALA A 82 -6.35 -2.21 -0.81
CA ALA A 82 -6.69 -2.56 0.58
C ALA A 82 -5.43 -2.70 1.44
N ASP A 83 -4.40 -3.37 0.94
CA ASP A 83 -3.14 -3.55 1.63
C ASP A 83 -2.38 -2.21 1.77
N TRP A 84 -2.48 -1.34 0.76
CA TRP A 84 -1.91 0.01 0.83
C TRP A 84 -2.59 0.88 1.90
N LEU A 85 -3.91 0.81 2.01
CA LEU A 85 -4.63 1.43 3.11
C LEU A 85 -4.17 0.90 4.47
N LEU A 86 -3.94 -0.42 4.57
CA LEU A 86 -3.42 -1.05 5.79
C LEU A 86 -2.01 -0.53 6.11
N HIS A 87 -1.15 -0.33 5.10
CA HIS A 87 0.17 0.25 5.30
C HIS A 87 0.08 1.68 5.87
N TYR A 88 -0.78 2.55 5.34
CA TYR A 88 -1.00 3.90 5.89
C TYR A 88 -1.56 3.88 7.32
N ARG A 89 -2.44 2.93 7.63
CA ARG A 89 -2.89 2.70 9.01
C ARG A 89 -1.72 2.30 9.91
N ASN A 90 -0.82 1.45 9.44
CA ASN A 90 0.36 1.03 10.18
C ASN A 90 1.33 2.20 10.41
N LEU A 91 1.53 3.08 9.41
CA LEU A 91 2.28 4.33 9.59
C LEU A 91 1.69 5.19 10.72
N MET A 92 0.37 5.37 10.75
CA MET A 92 -0.31 6.11 11.81
C MET A 92 -0.07 5.48 13.18
N ILE A 93 -0.20 4.15 13.31
CA ILE A 93 0.03 3.46 14.58
C ILE A 93 1.48 3.62 15.02
N CYS A 94 2.46 3.38 14.14
CA CYS A 94 3.87 3.53 14.46
C CYS A 94 4.26 4.96 14.83
N LYS A 95 3.48 5.96 14.41
CA LYS A 95 3.73 7.36 14.72
C LYS A 95 3.27 7.74 16.13
N TYR A 96 2.15 7.17 16.59
CA TYR A 96 1.48 7.59 17.83
C TYR A 96 1.57 6.58 18.98
N VAL A 97 1.92 5.32 18.70
CA VAL A 97 1.99 4.25 19.70
C VAL A 97 3.46 3.93 19.99
N GLN A 98 3.83 3.91 21.28
CA GLN A 98 5.21 3.64 21.70
C GLN A 98 5.66 2.21 21.39
N ASP A 99 4.77 1.23 21.61
CA ASP A 99 5.01 -0.17 21.27
C ASP A 99 3.94 -0.66 20.30
N PRO A 100 4.19 -0.54 18.98
CA PRO A 100 3.23 -0.92 17.96
C PRO A 100 3.21 -2.43 17.65
N SER A 101 4.07 -3.25 18.25
CA SER A 101 4.33 -4.65 17.87
C SER A 101 3.07 -5.53 17.90
N GLU A 102 2.17 -5.30 18.85
CA GLU A 102 0.90 -6.05 18.95
C GLU A 102 -0.19 -5.54 17.98
N LEU A 103 -0.07 -4.29 17.53
CA LEU A 103 -1.07 -3.63 16.69
C LEU A 103 -0.71 -3.68 15.21
N VAL A 104 0.58 -3.75 14.89
CA VAL A 104 1.12 -3.85 13.52
C VAL A 104 1.44 -5.31 13.24
N ASN A 105 0.83 -5.87 12.21
CA ASN A 105 1.03 -7.27 11.83
C ASN A 105 2.20 -7.42 10.85
N ALA A 106 3.39 -6.99 11.28
CA ALA A 106 4.63 -7.06 10.54
C ALA A 106 5.74 -7.65 11.42
N SER A 107 6.87 -8.05 10.84
CA SER A 107 8.07 -8.45 11.59
C SER A 107 8.61 -7.26 12.40
N SER A 108 9.44 -7.52 13.40
CA SER A 108 10.07 -6.46 14.20
C SER A 108 10.91 -5.52 13.32
N GLU A 109 11.62 -6.07 12.33
CA GLU A 109 12.39 -5.29 11.36
C GLU A 109 11.49 -4.39 10.51
N ASN A 110 10.42 -4.93 9.91
CA ASN A 110 9.50 -4.15 9.11
C ASN A 110 8.74 -3.12 9.94
N THR A 111 8.38 -3.45 11.18
CA THR A 111 7.78 -2.48 12.10
C THR A 111 8.72 -1.28 12.36
N ALA A 112 10.02 -1.52 12.54
CA ALA A 112 11.02 -0.47 12.70
C ALA A 112 11.17 0.39 11.42
N ARG A 113 11.13 -0.21 10.24
CA ARG A 113 11.16 0.48 8.93
C ARG A 113 9.91 1.34 8.74
N ILE A 114 8.73 0.81 9.04
CA ILE A 114 7.46 1.55 9.00
C ILE A 114 7.50 2.74 9.98
N ALA A 115 8.01 2.54 11.19
CA ALA A 115 8.16 3.61 12.17
C ALA A 115 9.12 4.72 11.70
N THR A 116 10.20 4.35 11.02
CA THR A 116 11.14 5.31 10.42
C THR A 116 10.47 6.12 9.31
N GLN A 117 9.73 5.46 8.43
CA GLN A 117 8.98 6.12 7.36
C GLN A 117 7.87 7.02 7.90
N ALA A 118 7.17 6.59 8.96
CA ALA A 118 6.13 7.38 9.62
C ALA A 118 6.66 8.70 10.19
N LYS A 119 7.90 8.72 10.71
CA LYS A 119 8.56 9.95 11.19
C LYS A 119 8.91 10.91 10.06
N ALA A 120 9.14 10.40 8.85
CA ALA A 120 9.48 11.20 7.67
C ALA A 120 8.23 11.81 6.97
N LEU A 121 7.03 11.40 7.36
CA LEU A 121 5.76 11.91 6.83
C LEU A 121 5.10 12.87 7.82
N SER A 122 4.42 13.91 7.33
CA SER A 122 3.59 14.76 8.17
C SER A 122 2.30 14.03 8.59
N ASP A 123 1.67 14.54 9.66
CA ASP A 123 0.38 14.03 10.14
C ASP A 123 -0.71 14.21 9.08
N GLU A 124 -0.68 15.36 8.39
CA GLU A 124 -1.60 15.70 7.31
C GLU A 124 -1.46 14.71 6.15
N ALA A 125 -0.21 14.37 5.75
CA ALA A 125 0.03 13.42 4.67
C ALA A 125 -0.49 12.01 5.00
N ILE A 126 -0.26 11.53 6.22
CA ILE A 126 -0.77 10.22 6.66
C ILE A 126 -2.30 10.23 6.71
N ASN A 127 -2.91 11.25 7.32
CA ASN A 127 -4.37 11.36 7.42
C ASN A 127 -5.03 11.51 6.06
N TYR A 128 -4.44 12.30 5.15
CA TYR A 128 -4.91 12.43 3.78
C TYR A 128 -4.86 11.09 3.05
N GLY A 129 -3.74 10.36 3.17
CA GLY A 129 -3.58 9.04 2.57
C GLY A 129 -4.64 8.05 3.06
N ILE A 130 -4.92 8.00 4.36
CA ILE A 130 -5.96 7.12 4.93
C ILE A 130 -7.33 7.48 4.34
N ARG A 131 -7.71 8.77 4.32
CA ARG A 131 -9.00 9.19 3.75
C ARG A 131 -9.12 8.84 2.28
N LEU A 132 -8.11 9.22 1.47
CA LEU A 132 -8.10 8.97 0.03
C LEU A 132 -8.18 7.47 -0.28
N LEU A 133 -7.34 6.66 0.37
CA LEU A 133 -7.31 5.22 0.11
C LEU A 133 -8.58 4.53 0.61
N SER A 134 -9.15 4.94 1.74
CA SER A 134 -10.42 4.42 2.24
C SER A 134 -11.56 4.65 1.25
N ASP A 135 -11.67 5.87 0.72
CA ASP A 135 -12.65 6.21 -0.32
C ASP A 135 -12.41 5.42 -1.61
N THR A 136 -11.14 5.26 -1.99
CA THR A 136 -10.77 4.53 -3.21
C THR A 136 -11.06 3.04 -3.09
N VAL A 137 -10.78 2.41 -1.95
CA VAL A 137 -11.12 1.01 -1.66
C VAL A 137 -12.63 0.79 -1.79
N ASN A 138 -13.44 1.70 -1.24
CA ASN A 138 -14.90 1.60 -1.35
C ASN A 138 -15.37 1.73 -2.80
N LYS A 139 -14.82 2.64 -3.58
CA LYS A 139 -15.11 2.80 -5.01
C LYS A 139 -14.66 1.59 -5.84
N ALA A 140 -13.51 1.00 -5.49
CA ALA A 140 -12.95 -0.15 -6.20
C ALA A 140 -13.83 -1.40 -6.10
N LYS A 141 -14.62 -1.57 -5.03
CA LYS A 141 -15.55 -2.70 -4.88
C LYS A 141 -16.48 -2.87 -6.08
N PHE A 142 -16.97 -1.76 -6.62
CA PHE A 142 -17.95 -1.71 -7.71
C PHE A 142 -17.33 -1.32 -9.05
N SER A 143 -16.02 -1.02 -9.09
CA SER A 143 -15.34 -0.60 -10.31
C SER A 143 -15.00 -1.80 -11.20
N THR A 144 -15.19 -1.62 -12.50
CA THR A 144 -14.69 -2.53 -13.54
C THR A 144 -13.23 -2.26 -13.90
N MET A 145 -12.68 -1.11 -13.47
CA MET A 145 -11.31 -0.67 -13.76
C MET A 145 -10.56 -0.28 -12.47
N PRO A 146 -10.38 -1.19 -11.51
CA PRO A 146 -9.74 -0.88 -10.23
C PRO A 146 -8.27 -0.44 -10.38
N ARG A 147 -7.59 -0.85 -11.46
CA ARG A 147 -6.23 -0.41 -11.78
C ARG A 147 -6.15 1.11 -11.98
N ILE A 148 -7.09 1.72 -12.67
CA ILE A 148 -7.11 3.19 -12.86
C ILE A 148 -7.27 3.90 -11.52
N LEU A 149 -8.08 3.35 -10.62
CA LEU A 149 -8.24 3.91 -9.28
C LEU A 149 -6.93 3.83 -8.47
N LEU A 150 -6.19 2.74 -8.61
CA LEU A 150 -4.89 2.54 -7.96
C LEU A 150 -3.87 3.58 -8.50
N GLU A 151 -3.72 3.70 -9.81
CA GLU A 151 -2.80 4.63 -10.47
C GLU A 151 -3.15 6.11 -10.17
N THR A 152 -4.43 6.47 -10.21
CA THR A 152 -4.87 7.83 -9.86
C THR A 152 -4.66 8.17 -8.39
N SER A 153 -4.68 7.19 -7.50
CA SER A 153 -4.37 7.40 -6.07
C SER A 153 -2.91 7.79 -5.86
N VAL A 154 -1.97 7.25 -6.64
CA VAL A 154 -0.55 7.68 -6.63
C VAL A 154 -0.45 9.17 -6.91
N ILE A 155 -1.03 9.61 -8.02
CA ILE A 155 -0.95 11.02 -8.43
C ILE A 155 -1.57 11.94 -7.39
N LYS A 156 -2.74 11.57 -6.84
CA LYS A 156 -3.41 12.35 -5.80
C LYS A 156 -2.59 12.45 -4.51
N LEU A 157 -1.93 11.37 -4.11
CA LEU A 157 -1.08 11.37 -2.93
C LEU A 157 0.18 12.24 -3.12
N ILE A 158 0.76 12.25 -4.33
CA ILE A 158 1.91 13.12 -4.67
C ILE A 158 1.50 14.59 -4.66
N VAL A 159 0.35 14.90 -5.26
CA VAL A 159 -0.16 16.29 -5.35
C VAL A 159 -0.60 16.82 -3.98
N GLY A 160 -1.11 15.94 -3.10
CA GLY A 160 -1.55 16.30 -1.75
C GLY A 160 -2.94 16.95 -1.71
N GLU A 161 -3.41 17.21 -0.48
CA GLU A 161 -4.68 17.91 -0.26
C GLU A 161 -4.49 19.41 -0.51
N GLY A 162 -5.20 19.96 -1.47
CA GLY A 162 -5.21 21.42 -1.71
C GLY A 162 -4.67 21.89 -3.05
N THR A 163 -4.12 20.99 -3.87
CA THR A 163 -3.86 21.32 -5.27
C THR A 163 -5.10 20.90 -6.11
N GLU A 164 -6.19 21.65 -5.99
CA GLU A 164 -7.07 21.76 -7.14
C GLU A 164 -6.19 22.27 -8.27
N VAL A 165 -5.89 21.42 -9.23
CA VAL A 165 -5.36 21.85 -10.52
C VAL A 165 -6.42 22.83 -11.05
N LYS A 166 -6.17 24.13 -10.88
CA LYS A 166 -6.88 25.13 -11.65
C LYS A 166 -6.58 24.74 -13.10
N ALA A 167 -7.54 24.07 -13.72
CA ALA A 167 -7.51 23.84 -15.14
C ALA A 167 -7.43 25.24 -15.77
N GLU A 168 -6.26 25.62 -16.22
CA GLU A 168 -6.11 26.82 -17.05
C GLU A 168 -6.96 26.55 -18.29
N PRO A 169 -7.98 27.36 -18.58
CA PRO A 169 -8.83 27.11 -19.71
C PRO A 169 -7.95 27.13 -20.96
N ALA A 170 -7.92 26.01 -21.67
CA ALA A 170 -7.23 25.91 -22.95
C ALA A 170 -7.65 27.09 -23.80
N ARG A 171 -6.72 28.01 -24.09
CA ARG A 171 -6.95 29.11 -25.03
C ARG A 171 -7.16 28.48 -26.40
N ILE A 172 -8.43 28.36 -26.79
CA ILE A 172 -8.80 28.02 -28.17
C ILE A 172 -8.33 29.20 -29.03
N ASN A 173 -7.22 29.03 -29.73
CA ASN A 173 -6.78 29.95 -30.76
C ASN A 173 -7.81 29.87 -31.91
N SER A 174 -8.75 30.80 -31.87
CA SER A 174 -9.66 31.05 -32.98
C SER A 174 -8.93 31.85 -34.06
N ASN A 175 -8.06 31.20 -34.82
CA ASN A 175 -7.54 31.70 -36.09
C ASN A 175 -8.05 30.78 -37.21
N ILE A 176 -9.34 30.88 -37.50
CA ILE A 176 -9.87 30.45 -38.79
C ILE A 176 -10.11 31.75 -39.57
N SER A 177 -9.13 32.16 -40.38
CA SER A 177 -9.33 33.10 -41.45
C SER A 177 -10.10 32.41 -42.57
N ILE A 178 -11.33 32.80 -42.78
CA ILE A 178 -12.08 32.45 -43.97
C ILE A 178 -11.70 33.48 -45.03
N SER A 179 -11.07 33.01 -46.12
CA SER A 179 -10.94 33.71 -47.38
C SER A 179 -11.60 32.87 -48.45
#